data_370b921da8e18ea666b1f157cd9bfd25
#
_entry.id   370b921da8e18ea666b1f157cd9bfd25
#
_cell.length_a   1.000
_cell.length_b   1.000
_cell.length_c   1.000
_cell.angle_alpha   90.00
_cell.angle_beta   90.00
_cell.angle_gamma   90.00
#
_symmetry.space_group_name_H-M   'P 1'
#
loop_
_entity.id
_entity.type
_entity.pdbx_description
1 polymer ?
#
loop_
_entity_poly.entity_id
_entity_poly.type
_entity_poly.pdbx_seq_one_letter_code
_entity_poly.pdbx_strand_id
1 'polypeptide(L)'
;MVEYFDIGYISNTHALKGEVKVRPYTDDSKRFGKLKKVLVDFNGNLVSYDIEQVRYQQDMVLLKLKTIDSIEQAEKLKNHYIKIPRSEAKSLEDGEYFIADLIGCKVYENELIGVLDDIFTAGAGDVYVIKRKGKKDLLLPALSSVIKNVDIAGKRIDVEIPRGLDDEVWCTYTFSWNVCSSRAKHNWKSWEE
;
A
#
# COMPACT_ATOMS: atom_id res chain seq x y z
N MET A 1 -14.29 2.00 -0.13
CA MET A 1 -13.31 2.76 0.69
C MET A 1 -12.69 1.80 1.69
N VAL A 2 -11.38 1.76 1.76
CA VAL A 2 -10.65 0.89 2.72
C VAL A 2 -10.78 1.50 4.12
N GLU A 3 -11.14 0.68 5.11
CA GLU A 3 -11.38 1.10 6.49
C GLU A 3 -10.09 1.13 7.33
N TYR A 4 -9.15 0.24 7.03
CA TYR A 4 -7.87 0.08 7.73
C TYR A 4 -6.71 0.07 6.75
N PHE A 5 -5.61 0.73 7.11
CA PHE A 5 -4.39 0.78 6.29
C PHE A 5 -3.26 0.01 6.95
N ASP A 6 -2.55 -0.79 6.16
CA ASP A 6 -1.31 -1.45 6.58
C ASP A 6 -0.19 -0.42 6.66
N ILE A 7 0.35 -0.18 7.87
CA ILE A 7 1.45 0.75 8.09
C ILE A 7 2.78 0.07 8.37
N GLY A 8 2.77 -1.23 8.60
CA GLY A 8 3.99 -2.00 8.82
C GLY A 8 3.75 -3.48 9.01
N TYR A 9 4.85 -4.22 9.00
CA TYR A 9 4.89 -5.66 9.18
C TYR A 9 5.86 -6.04 10.29
N ILE A 10 5.40 -6.85 11.25
CA ILE A 10 6.22 -7.33 12.37
C ILE A 10 7.13 -8.46 11.85
N SER A 11 8.38 -8.14 11.62
CA SER A 11 9.37 -9.06 11.04
C SER A 11 10.03 -9.96 12.07
N ASN A 12 10.26 -9.45 13.28
CA ASN A 12 10.93 -10.19 14.36
C ASN A 12 10.64 -9.58 15.73
N THR A 13 11.03 -10.29 16.79
CA THR A 13 11.12 -9.75 18.14
C THR A 13 12.45 -9.05 18.35
N HIS A 14 12.51 -8.11 19.31
CA HIS A 14 13.72 -7.41 19.68
C HIS A 14 13.82 -7.28 21.20
N ALA A 15 15.00 -7.66 21.75
CA ALA A 15 15.30 -7.63 23.18
C ALA A 15 14.36 -8.45 24.10
N LEU A 16 14.78 -8.62 25.35
CA LEU A 16 14.11 -9.47 26.35
C LEU A 16 12.78 -8.88 26.87
N LYS A 17 12.56 -7.59 26.63
CA LYS A 17 11.40 -6.85 27.18
C LYS A 17 10.15 -6.90 26.28
N GLY A 18 10.09 -7.81 25.31
CA GLY A 18 8.90 -7.97 24.44
C GLY A 18 8.74 -6.84 23.40
N GLU A 19 9.83 -6.23 22.95
CA GLU A 19 9.79 -5.31 21.82
C GLU A 19 9.66 -6.07 20.50
N VAL A 20 8.97 -5.48 19.53
CA VAL A 20 8.83 -6.02 18.17
C VAL A 20 9.54 -5.14 17.16
N LYS A 21 10.19 -5.78 16.20
CA LYS A 21 10.86 -5.14 15.07
C LYS A 21 9.90 -5.06 13.90
N VAL A 22 9.54 -3.85 13.52
CA VAL A 22 8.55 -3.55 12.49
C VAL A 22 9.25 -3.00 11.26
N ARG A 23 8.94 -3.58 10.10
CA ARG A 23 9.27 -3.02 8.80
C ARG A 23 8.16 -2.04 8.41
N PRO A 24 8.43 -0.73 8.32
CA PRO A 24 7.40 0.24 7.97
C PRO A 24 7.00 0.11 6.49
N TYR A 25 5.73 0.33 6.21
CA TYR A 25 5.14 0.46 4.86
C TYR A 25 4.68 1.88 4.58
N THR A 26 5.22 2.83 5.32
CA THR A 26 4.94 4.27 5.18
C THR A 26 6.23 5.01 4.86
N ASP A 27 6.15 6.05 4.04
CA ASP A 27 7.28 6.90 3.68
C ASP A 27 7.80 7.70 4.89
N ASP A 28 6.93 8.01 5.86
CA ASP A 28 7.30 8.64 7.13
C ASP A 28 7.22 7.67 8.30
N SER A 29 8.34 7.01 8.61
CA SER A 29 8.44 6.10 9.77
C SER A 29 8.25 6.84 11.12
N LYS A 30 8.50 8.17 11.20
CA LYS A 30 8.29 8.97 12.41
C LYS A 30 6.83 9.06 12.83
N ARG A 31 5.94 8.74 11.92
CA ARG A 31 4.50 8.62 12.16
C ARG A 31 4.17 7.67 13.31
N PHE A 32 4.90 6.56 13.47
CA PHE A 32 4.69 5.62 14.58
C PHE A 32 4.78 6.29 15.95
N GLY A 33 5.63 7.32 16.10
CA GLY A 33 5.77 8.09 17.33
C GLY A 33 4.57 8.97 17.68
N LYS A 34 3.69 9.24 16.71
CA LYS A 34 2.46 10.04 16.91
C LYS A 34 1.25 9.16 17.23
N LEU A 35 1.33 7.86 17.00
CA LEU A 35 0.25 6.91 17.24
C LEU A 35 0.21 6.52 18.70
N LYS A 36 -0.99 6.48 19.27
CA LYS A 36 -1.21 5.98 20.64
C LYS A 36 -1.51 4.49 20.66
N LYS A 37 -2.17 4.00 19.60
CA LYS A 37 -2.61 2.62 19.44
C LYS A 37 -2.31 2.11 18.05
N VAL A 38 -2.19 0.80 17.95
CA VAL A 38 -2.10 0.08 16.66
C VAL A 38 -2.98 -1.14 16.70
N LEU A 39 -3.41 -1.59 15.53
CA LEU A 39 -4.14 -2.84 15.37
C LEU A 39 -3.18 -3.87 14.79
N VAL A 40 -3.13 -5.05 15.36
CA VAL A 40 -2.41 -6.19 14.79
C VAL A 40 -3.43 -7.12 14.16
N ASP A 41 -3.19 -7.47 12.91
CA ASP A 41 -4.08 -8.30 12.11
C ASP A 41 -3.71 -9.79 12.24
N PHE A 42 -4.49 -10.54 12.99
CA PHE A 42 -4.39 -11.99 13.14
C PHE A 42 -5.32 -12.68 12.13
N ASN A 43 -4.93 -12.70 10.84
CA ASN A 43 -5.69 -13.32 9.77
C ASN A 43 -7.16 -12.80 9.67
N GLY A 44 -7.31 -11.49 9.69
CA GLY A 44 -8.61 -10.81 9.64
C GLY A 44 -9.19 -10.46 11.01
N ASN A 45 -8.62 -10.95 12.11
CA ASN A 45 -9.02 -10.55 13.46
C ASN A 45 -8.11 -9.44 13.96
N LEU A 46 -8.64 -8.22 14.07
CA LEU A 46 -7.91 -7.03 14.48
C LEU A 46 -7.90 -6.90 16.00
N VAL A 47 -6.71 -6.94 16.59
CA VAL A 47 -6.51 -6.76 18.03
C VAL A 47 -5.78 -5.44 18.28
N SER A 48 -6.35 -4.59 19.15
CA SER A 48 -5.80 -3.28 19.50
C SER A 48 -4.74 -3.39 20.58
N TYR A 49 -3.60 -2.72 20.36
CA TYR A 49 -2.50 -2.59 21.32
C TYR A 49 -2.14 -1.14 21.53
N ASP A 50 -1.96 -0.72 22.80
CA ASP A 50 -1.40 0.59 23.14
C ASP A 50 0.10 0.58 22.94
N ILE A 51 0.63 1.63 22.31
CA ILE A 51 2.06 1.83 22.16
C ILE A 51 2.60 2.43 23.48
N GLU A 52 3.65 1.82 24.02
CA GLU A 52 4.38 2.33 25.17
C GLU A 52 5.60 3.15 24.74
N GLN A 53 6.39 2.63 23.81
CA GLN A 53 7.61 3.27 23.32
C GLN A 53 7.84 2.96 21.86
N VAL A 54 8.36 3.96 21.14
CA VAL A 54 8.79 3.85 19.74
C VAL A 54 10.25 4.25 19.65
N ARG A 55 11.05 3.41 19.01
CA ARG A 55 12.45 3.71 18.68
C ARG A 55 12.68 3.43 17.18
N TYR A 56 13.63 4.12 16.60
CA TYR A 56 13.98 3.98 15.19
C TYR A 56 15.38 3.41 15.06
N GLN A 57 15.55 2.39 14.23
CA GLN A 57 16.85 1.77 13.98
C GLN A 57 17.01 1.55 12.48
N GLN A 58 17.81 2.39 11.83
CA GLN A 58 17.92 2.41 10.37
C GLN A 58 16.52 2.48 9.71
N ASP A 59 16.18 1.57 8.82
CA ASP A 59 14.90 1.51 8.11
C ASP A 59 13.80 0.75 8.89
N MET A 60 14.03 0.43 10.17
CA MET A 60 13.11 -0.35 11.00
C MET A 60 12.62 0.45 12.18
N VAL A 61 11.41 0.13 12.62
CA VAL A 61 10.80 0.70 13.82
C VAL A 61 10.76 -0.38 14.91
N LEU A 62 11.24 -0.03 16.09
CA LEU A 62 11.14 -0.86 17.28
C LEU A 62 9.96 -0.38 18.11
N LEU A 63 8.96 -1.23 18.28
CA LEU A 63 7.77 -0.92 19.06
C LEU A 63 7.74 -1.73 20.35
N LYS A 64 7.53 -1.05 21.47
CA LYS A 64 7.12 -1.65 22.72
C LYS A 64 5.62 -1.42 22.90
N LEU A 65 4.89 -2.52 23.08
CA LEU A 65 3.45 -2.50 23.35
C LEU A 65 3.22 -2.75 24.84
N LYS A 66 2.27 -2.02 25.46
CA LYS A 66 2.08 -2.01 26.93
C LYS A 66 1.79 -3.38 27.55
N THR A 67 1.12 -4.25 26.81
CA THR A 67 0.70 -5.57 27.30
C THR A 67 1.64 -6.71 26.93
N ILE A 68 2.76 -6.40 26.29
CA ILE A 68 3.72 -7.38 25.77
C ILE A 68 5.04 -7.22 26.51
N ASP A 69 5.24 -8.00 27.59
CA ASP A 69 6.38 -7.84 28.49
C ASP A 69 7.40 -8.98 28.39
N SER A 70 7.11 -10.01 27.60
CA SER A 70 8.02 -11.14 27.37
C SER A 70 8.25 -11.42 25.90
N ILE A 71 9.35 -12.12 25.59
CA ILE A 71 9.67 -12.56 24.24
C ILE A 71 8.59 -13.49 23.68
N GLU A 72 8.08 -14.42 24.47
CA GLU A 72 7.08 -15.39 24.06
C GLU A 72 5.76 -14.72 23.64
N GLN A 73 5.41 -13.60 24.31
CA GLN A 73 4.26 -12.78 23.93
C GLN A 73 4.53 -12.03 22.61
N ALA A 74 5.73 -11.47 22.45
CA ALA A 74 6.13 -10.77 21.25
C ALA A 74 6.26 -11.71 20.03
N GLU A 75 6.65 -12.97 20.24
CA GLU A 75 6.73 -13.97 19.17
C GLU A 75 5.36 -14.28 18.55
N LYS A 76 4.29 -14.20 19.33
CA LYS A 76 2.91 -14.37 18.82
C LYS A 76 2.49 -13.26 17.86
N LEU A 77 3.13 -12.10 17.93
CA LEU A 77 2.87 -10.96 17.04
C LEU A 77 3.71 -11.02 15.76
N LYS A 78 4.72 -11.89 15.71
CA LYS A 78 5.58 -12.03 14.54
C LYS A 78 4.79 -12.48 13.32
N ASN A 79 5.19 -12.00 12.16
CA ASN A 79 4.58 -12.29 10.86
C ASN A 79 3.14 -11.76 10.70
N HIS A 80 2.77 -10.74 11.49
CA HIS A 80 1.48 -10.07 11.37
C HIS A 80 1.64 -8.62 10.89
N TYR A 81 0.60 -8.11 10.25
CA TYR A 81 0.54 -6.73 9.80
C TYR A 81 0.05 -5.81 10.90
N ILE A 82 0.62 -4.61 10.94
CA ILE A 82 0.15 -3.53 11.79
C ILE A 82 -0.72 -2.62 10.95
N LYS A 83 -1.94 -2.40 11.43
CA LYS A 83 -2.94 -1.55 10.79
C LYS A 83 -3.30 -0.35 11.65
N ILE A 84 -3.78 0.68 11.00
CA ILE A 84 -4.42 1.83 11.66
C ILE A 84 -5.79 2.07 11.03
N PRO A 85 -6.74 2.62 11.79
CA PRO A 85 -8.00 3.05 11.22
C PRO A 85 -7.79 4.25 10.28
N ARG A 86 -8.66 4.39 9.30
CA ARG A 86 -8.62 5.49 8.32
C ARG A 86 -8.60 6.88 8.98
N SER A 87 -9.27 7.03 10.13
CA SER A 87 -9.31 8.28 10.89
C SER A 87 -7.93 8.73 11.43
N GLU A 88 -7.00 7.79 11.58
CA GLU A 88 -5.62 8.06 11.99
C GLU A 88 -4.65 8.10 10.80
N ALA A 89 -5.15 7.93 9.56
CA ALA A 89 -4.33 8.09 8.37
C ALA A 89 -3.90 9.55 8.19
N LYS A 90 -2.81 9.78 7.44
CA LYS A 90 -2.38 11.13 7.06
C LYS A 90 -3.56 11.84 6.37
N SER A 91 -3.83 13.09 6.77
CA SER A 91 -4.71 13.94 5.99
C SER A 91 -4.10 14.11 4.60
N LEU A 92 -4.88 13.85 3.57
CA LEU A 92 -4.48 14.05 2.18
C LEU A 92 -4.76 15.49 1.78
N GLU A 93 -3.93 16.04 0.92
CA GLU A 93 -4.18 17.31 0.24
C GLU A 93 -5.17 17.10 -0.91
N ASP A 94 -5.70 18.20 -1.45
CA ASP A 94 -6.61 18.13 -2.59
C ASP A 94 -5.88 17.50 -3.80
N GLY A 95 -6.47 16.42 -4.32
CA GLY A 95 -5.88 15.64 -5.42
C GLY A 95 -4.94 14.51 -5.00
N GLU A 96 -4.65 14.35 -3.70
CA GLU A 96 -3.96 13.16 -3.19
C GLU A 96 -4.97 12.05 -2.85
N TYR A 97 -4.61 10.82 -3.16
CA TYR A 97 -5.43 9.63 -2.90
C TYR A 97 -4.60 8.51 -2.27
N PHE A 98 -5.20 7.72 -1.41
CA PHE A 98 -4.56 6.48 -0.96
C PHE A 98 -4.56 5.46 -2.08
N ILE A 99 -3.41 4.87 -2.38
CA ILE A 99 -3.26 3.82 -3.40
C ILE A 99 -4.27 2.69 -3.19
N ALA A 100 -4.49 2.29 -1.93
CA ALA A 100 -5.46 1.26 -1.57
C ALA A 100 -6.93 1.58 -1.93
N ASP A 101 -7.29 2.86 -2.04
CA ASP A 101 -8.62 3.28 -2.49
C ASP A 101 -8.72 3.31 -4.03
N LEU A 102 -7.61 3.57 -4.72
CA LEU A 102 -7.55 3.65 -6.17
C LEU A 102 -7.55 2.26 -6.82
N ILE A 103 -6.86 1.28 -6.21
CA ILE A 103 -6.81 -0.09 -6.73
C ILE A 103 -8.22 -0.66 -6.87
N GLY A 104 -8.52 -1.27 -8.01
CA GLY A 104 -9.82 -1.80 -8.36
C GLY A 104 -10.81 -0.77 -8.90
N CYS A 105 -10.42 0.51 -9.05
CA CYS A 105 -11.23 1.50 -9.74
C CYS A 105 -11.27 1.22 -11.25
N LYS A 106 -12.44 1.44 -11.85
CA LYS A 106 -12.63 1.37 -13.28
C LYS A 106 -12.11 2.64 -13.95
N VAL A 107 -11.34 2.48 -15.00
CA VAL A 107 -10.72 3.60 -15.73
C VAL A 107 -11.46 3.83 -17.04
N TYR A 108 -11.84 5.07 -17.27
CA TYR A 108 -12.61 5.52 -18.42
C TYR A 108 -11.88 6.66 -19.16
N GLU A 109 -11.95 6.63 -20.50
CA GLU A 109 -11.71 7.81 -21.33
C GLU A 109 -13.05 8.27 -21.90
N ASN A 110 -13.58 7.75 -22.93
CA ASN A 110 -14.97 7.89 -23.36
C ASN A 110 -15.76 6.61 -23.02
N GLU A 111 -15.06 5.47 -23.08
CA GLU A 111 -15.55 4.15 -22.76
C GLU A 111 -14.69 3.53 -21.66
N LEU A 112 -15.13 2.38 -21.13
CA LEU A 112 -14.36 1.63 -20.14
C LEU A 112 -13.08 1.09 -20.79
N ILE A 113 -11.94 1.55 -20.31
CA ILE A 113 -10.62 1.09 -20.76
C ILE A 113 -10.23 -0.20 -20.04
N GLY A 114 -10.37 -0.21 -18.70
CA GLY A 114 -9.95 -1.33 -17.87
C GLY A 114 -10.12 -1.06 -16.38
N VAL A 115 -9.37 -1.78 -15.58
CA VAL A 115 -9.37 -1.66 -14.11
C VAL A 115 -7.95 -1.35 -13.64
N LEU A 116 -7.82 -0.41 -12.73
CA LEU A 116 -6.54 -0.09 -12.09
C LEU A 116 -6.12 -1.25 -11.19
N ASP A 117 -5.02 -1.92 -11.54
CA ASP A 117 -4.53 -3.11 -10.84
C ASP A 117 -3.38 -2.80 -9.89
N ASP A 118 -2.46 -1.93 -10.30
CA ASP A 118 -1.30 -1.55 -9.48
C ASP A 118 -0.86 -0.12 -9.77
N ILE A 119 -0.08 0.44 -8.85
CA ILE A 119 0.56 1.74 -8.98
C ILE A 119 2.01 1.59 -8.53
N PHE A 120 2.94 2.01 -9.35
CA PHE A 120 4.36 2.03 -9.01
C PHE A 120 5.01 3.37 -9.35
N THR A 121 6.04 3.73 -8.60
CA THR A 121 6.80 4.94 -8.85
C THR A 121 7.94 4.66 -9.83
N ALA A 122 7.99 5.39 -10.93
CA ALA A 122 9.03 5.30 -11.95
C ALA A 122 9.64 6.69 -12.21
N GLY A 123 10.92 6.85 -11.87
CA GLY A 123 11.62 8.13 -12.11
C GLY A 123 10.95 9.30 -11.39
N ALA A 124 10.33 10.20 -12.15
CA ALA A 124 9.78 11.46 -11.64
C ALA A 124 8.32 11.39 -11.18
N GLY A 125 7.65 10.21 -11.21
CA GLY A 125 6.24 10.14 -10.86
C GLY A 125 5.67 8.74 -10.79
N ASP A 126 4.42 8.68 -10.36
CA ASP A 126 3.68 7.42 -10.26
C ASP A 126 3.11 7.01 -11.62
N VAL A 127 3.05 5.70 -11.84
CA VAL A 127 2.52 5.07 -13.05
C VAL A 127 1.40 4.11 -12.66
N TYR A 128 0.24 4.31 -13.27
CA TYR A 128 -0.94 3.47 -13.10
C TYR A 128 -0.88 2.28 -14.06
N VAL A 129 -1.02 1.09 -13.55
CA VAL A 129 -1.12 -0.15 -14.32
C VAL A 129 -2.59 -0.50 -14.49
N ILE A 130 -3.10 -0.40 -15.72
CA ILE A 130 -4.50 -0.64 -16.02
C ILE A 130 -4.63 -1.98 -16.75
N LYS A 131 -5.27 -2.95 -16.10
CA LYS A 131 -5.60 -4.23 -16.72
C LYS A 131 -6.75 -4.10 -17.69
N ARG A 132 -6.57 -4.60 -18.90
CA ARG A 132 -7.55 -4.56 -19.98
C ARG A 132 -7.93 -5.97 -20.42
N LYS A 133 -9.22 -6.21 -20.62
CA LYS A 133 -9.71 -7.53 -21.08
C LYS A 133 -9.31 -7.76 -22.54
N GLY A 134 -8.50 -8.80 -22.80
CA GLY A 134 -8.08 -9.18 -24.16
C GLY A 134 -7.03 -8.28 -24.80
N LYS A 135 -6.44 -7.34 -24.04
CA LYS A 135 -5.34 -6.46 -24.48
C LYS A 135 -4.20 -6.48 -23.46
N LYS A 136 -3.04 -5.97 -23.86
CA LYS A 136 -1.92 -5.75 -22.93
C LYS A 136 -2.30 -4.70 -21.88
N ASP A 137 -1.66 -4.79 -20.71
CA ASP A 137 -1.81 -3.78 -19.66
C ASP A 137 -1.37 -2.41 -20.18
N LEU A 138 -2.12 -1.38 -19.82
CA LEU A 138 -1.83 0.00 -20.17
C LEU A 138 -1.14 0.68 -19.00
N LEU A 139 -0.01 1.31 -19.26
CA LEU A 139 0.76 2.07 -18.29
C LEU A 139 0.49 3.56 -18.50
N LEU A 140 -0.18 4.22 -17.55
CA LEU A 140 -0.49 5.64 -17.61
C LEU A 140 0.28 6.43 -16.56
N PRO A 141 1.00 7.50 -16.91
CA PRO A 141 1.61 8.38 -15.92
C PRO A 141 0.50 9.10 -15.11
N ALA A 142 0.66 9.14 -13.79
CA ALA A 142 -0.28 9.82 -12.90
C ALA A 142 -0.07 11.34 -12.89
N LEU A 143 -0.24 11.96 -14.05
CA LEU A 143 -0.12 13.41 -14.24
C LEU A 143 -1.52 14.05 -14.26
N SER A 144 -1.64 15.27 -13.78
CA SER A 144 -2.89 16.05 -13.83
C SER A 144 -3.41 16.28 -15.26
N SER A 145 -2.49 16.26 -16.26
CA SER A 145 -2.87 16.29 -17.67
C SER A 145 -3.53 15.00 -18.15
N VAL A 146 -3.25 13.87 -17.51
CA VAL A 146 -3.74 12.52 -17.85
C VAL A 146 -4.93 12.14 -16.97
N ILE A 147 -4.82 12.28 -15.65
CA ILE A 147 -5.88 11.97 -14.70
C ILE A 147 -6.79 13.19 -14.57
N LYS A 148 -8.02 13.10 -15.07
CA LYS A 148 -8.96 14.24 -15.09
C LYS A 148 -9.86 14.27 -13.87
N ASN A 149 -10.34 13.11 -13.43
CA ASN A 149 -11.24 13.02 -12.30
C ASN A 149 -11.07 11.68 -11.59
N VAL A 150 -11.20 11.68 -10.27
CA VAL A 150 -11.14 10.48 -9.44
C VAL A 150 -12.33 10.46 -8.50
N ASP A 151 -13.25 9.54 -8.73
CA ASP A 151 -14.39 9.26 -7.84
C ASP A 151 -14.15 7.94 -7.10
N ILE A 152 -13.63 8.06 -5.88
CA ILE A 152 -13.38 6.90 -4.99
C ILE A 152 -14.68 6.21 -4.60
N ALA A 153 -15.78 6.96 -4.38
CA ALA A 153 -17.06 6.41 -3.95
C ALA A 153 -17.71 5.58 -5.07
N GLY A 154 -17.66 6.09 -6.30
CA GLY A 154 -18.13 5.40 -7.51
C GLY A 154 -17.13 4.40 -8.08
N LYS A 155 -15.92 4.30 -7.51
CA LYS A 155 -14.81 3.50 -8.04
C LYS A 155 -14.54 3.77 -9.52
N ARG A 156 -14.44 5.05 -9.87
CA ARG A 156 -14.25 5.54 -11.22
C ARG A 156 -13.09 6.50 -11.31
N ILE A 157 -12.27 6.34 -12.36
CA ILE A 157 -11.18 7.25 -12.72
C ILE A 157 -11.40 7.64 -14.18
N ASP A 158 -11.51 8.94 -14.44
CA ASP A 158 -11.60 9.46 -15.80
C ASP A 158 -10.23 9.95 -16.23
N VAL A 159 -9.77 9.51 -17.40
CA VAL A 159 -8.43 9.81 -17.93
C VAL A 159 -8.51 10.35 -19.36
N GLU A 160 -7.46 11.05 -19.76
CA GLU A 160 -7.17 11.41 -21.15
C GLU A 160 -5.84 10.77 -21.55
N ILE A 161 -5.89 9.79 -22.46
CA ILE A 161 -4.69 9.06 -22.87
C ILE A 161 -3.89 9.91 -23.85
N PRO A 162 -2.60 10.22 -23.55
CA PRO A 162 -1.73 10.89 -24.49
C PRO A 162 -1.60 10.11 -25.80
N ARG A 163 -1.65 10.80 -26.93
CA ARG A 163 -1.50 10.18 -28.26
C ARG A 163 -0.20 9.40 -28.33
N GLY A 164 -0.24 8.17 -28.80
CA GLY A 164 0.90 7.28 -28.95
C GLY A 164 1.18 6.39 -27.73
N LEU A 165 0.46 6.54 -26.62
CA LEU A 165 0.68 5.72 -25.44
C LEU A 165 -0.07 4.36 -25.52
N ASP A 166 -1.15 4.29 -26.27
CA ASP A 166 -1.94 3.06 -26.50
C ASP A 166 -1.55 2.32 -27.79
N ASP A 167 -0.59 2.87 -28.55
CA ASP A 167 -0.09 2.22 -29.76
C ASP A 167 0.74 0.98 -29.38
N GLU A 168 0.48 -0.17 -29.97
CA GLU A 168 1.10 -1.48 -29.69
C GLU A 168 2.65 -1.50 -29.85
N VAL A 169 3.26 -0.42 -30.27
CA VAL A 169 4.67 -0.32 -30.68
C VAL A 169 5.64 -0.22 -29.48
N TRP A 170 5.16 0.10 -28.25
CA TRP A 170 6.07 0.43 -27.13
C TRP A 170 6.42 -0.72 -26.18
N CYS A 171 6.11 -1.95 -26.52
CA CYS A 171 6.37 -3.11 -25.66
C CYS A 171 7.66 -3.88 -26.01
N THR A 172 8.70 -3.22 -26.54
CA THR A 172 10.00 -3.86 -26.79
C THR A 172 11.11 -3.45 -25.81
N TYR A 173 10.81 -2.70 -24.76
CA TYR A 173 11.75 -2.55 -23.66
C TYR A 173 11.58 -3.73 -22.71
N THR A 174 12.40 -4.75 -22.92
CA THR A 174 12.72 -5.78 -21.93
C THR A 174 13.34 -5.12 -20.71
N PHE A 175 12.51 -4.69 -19.77
CA PHE A 175 12.98 -4.39 -18.43
C PHE A 175 13.35 -5.69 -17.76
N SER A 176 14.65 -5.89 -17.63
CA SER A 176 15.23 -6.94 -16.78
C SER A 176 14.63 -6.80 -15.38
N TRP A 177 13.94 -7.85 -14.96
CA TRP A 177 13.32 -8.01 -13.64
C TRP A 177 14.37 -8.16 -12.54
N ASN A 178 15.09 -7.11 -12.21
CA ASN A 178 16.08 -7.16 -11.13
C ASN A 178 16.12 -5.94 -10.22
N VAL A 179 15.06 -5.16 -10.13
CA VAL A 179 14.97 -4.10 -9.10
C VAL A 179 13.56 -4.04 -8.54
N CYS A 180 13.46 -4.46 -7.34
CA CYS A 180 12.46 -4.19 -6.32
C CYS A 180 11.68 -5.38 -5.77
N SER A 181 12.39 -6.24 -5.05
CA SER A 181 11.80 -7.19 -4.09
C SER A 181 11.55 -6.52 -2.73
N SER A 182 10.76 -5.47 -2.65
CA SER A 182 10.45 -4.85 -1.36
C SER A 182 9.05 -4.25 -1.20
N ARG A 183 8.10 -4.63 -2.06
CA ARG A 183 6.68 -4.38 -1.77
C ARG A 183 5.95 -5.71 -1.73
N ALA A 184 5.28 -5.95 -0.61
CA ALA A 184 4.61 -7.20 -0.28
C ALA A 184 3.81 -7.74 -1.47
N LYS A 185 4.17 -8.95 -1.89
CA LYS A 185 3.30 -9.78 -2.71
C LYS A 185 2.05 -10.08 -1.89
N HIS A 186 0.97 -9.36 -2.11
CA HIS A 186 -0.33 -9.81 -1.68
C HIS A 186 -0.65 -11.10 -2.42
N ASN A 187 -0.84 -12.14 -1.63
CA ASN A 187 -1.14 -13.49 -2.03
C ASN A 187 -2.54 -13.55 -2.65
N TRP A 188 -2.64 -13.42 -3.97
CA TRP A 188 -3.86 -13.68 -4.73
C TRP A 188 -3.94 -15.17 -5.04
N LYS A 189 -4.44 -15.95 -4.09
CA LYS A 189 -5.05 -17.25 -4.36
C LYS A 189 -6.48 -17.19 -3.84
N SER A 190 -7.38 -17.06 -4.73
CA SER A 190 -8.75 -17.60 -4.78
C SER A 190 -9.74 -16.65 -5.42
N TRP A 191 -9.79 -16.66 -6.75
CA TRP A 191 -10.98 -16.39 -7.54
C TRP A 191 -10.89 -17.26 -8.80
N GLU A 192 -10.97 -18.59 -8.59
CA GLU A 192 -11.47 -19.55 -9.59
C GLU A 192 -12.71 -20.18 -8.96
N GLU A 193 -13.87 -19.69 -9.37
CA GLU A 193 -15.13 -20.41 -9.62
C GLU A 193 -16.15 -19.41 -10.16
#